data_fc31dea88366f14eda17a8a7576c7ac8
#
_entry.id   fc31dea88366f14eda17a8a7576c7ac8
#
_cell.length_a   1.000
_cell.length_b   1.000
_cell.length_c   1.000
_cell.angle_alpha   90.00
_cell.angle_beta   90.00
_cell.angle_gamma   90.00
#
_symmetry.space_group_name_H-M   'P 1'
#
loop_
_entity.id
_entity.type
_entity.pdbx_description
1 polymer ?
#
loop_
_entity_poly.entity_id
_entity_poly.type
_entity_poly.pdbx_seq_one_letter_code
_entity_poly.pdbx_strand_id
1 'polypeptide(L)'
;MAGLEECEANLVVYLHPSKANCPSDAILSELSSLLFTYNETFGGVVLAYDPSIRSNLAKIVPGTFPCFGVQLKAKLLLFNPKPDMVLEGEVVKLTPNSIHAVVLGFSSAVIADDDIRDEFKHKVKGGEEVYVSRTHRKHKIKVGAILRFTVKSFDEEILHISGSLLAPHTGGARWLDKNTDEWSRVDSTATKRDTDKLLINVDTSMKNGEQIEKPKKRRREQS
;
A
#
# COMPACT_ATOMS: atom_id res chain seq x y z
N MET A 1 9.17 0.87 3.84
CA MET A 1 8.04 0.01 3.42
C MET A 1 6.76 0.76 3.66
N ALA A 2 5.82 0.73 2.74
CA ALA A 2 4.51 1.35 2.94
C ALA A 2 3.74 0.62 4.05
N GLY A 3 2.93 1.35 4.81
CA GLY A 3 2.13 0.80 5.90
C GLY A 3 2.84 0.64 7.25
N LEU A 4 4.13 0.97 7.36
CA LEU A 4 4.86 1.01 8.62
C LEU A 4 4.94 2.43 9.15
N GLU A 5 4.55 2.63 10.41
CA GLU A 5 4.57 3.92 11.10
C GLU A 5 5.29 3.77 12.46
N GLU A 6 6.13 4.74 12.82
CA GLU A 6 6.73 4.81 14.16
C GLU A 6 5.89 5.74 15.04
N CYS A 7 5.60 5.31 16.26
CA CYS A 7 4.82 6.03 17.23
C CYS A 7 5.55 6.06 18.58
N GLU A 8 5.55 7.20 19.29
CA GLU A 8 5.96 7.28 20.67
C GLU A 8 4.75 7.29 21.58
N ALA A 9 4.66 6.34 22.50
CA ALA A 9 3.57 6.19 23.44
C ALA A 9 4.03 6.31 24.88
N ASN A 10 3.22 6.98 25.70
CA ASN A 10 3.36 6.95 27.17
C ASN A 10 2.40 5.89 27.70
N LEU A 11 2.95 4.84 28.27
CA LEU A 11 2.22 3.68 28.74
C LEU A 11 2.27 3.56 30.25
N VAL A 12 1.24 2.98 30.83
CA VAL A 12 1.23 2.52 32.22
C VAL A 12 1.04 1.01 32.20
N VAL A 13 2.07 0.29 32.62
CA VAL A 13 2.02 -1.17 32.73
C VAL A 13 1.72 -1.56 34.14
N TYR A 14 0.73 -2.44 34.32
CA TYR A 14 0.31 -2.92 35.63
C TYR A 14 0.94 -4.27 35.90
N LEU A 15 1.79 -4.34 36.93
CA LEU A 15 2.52 -5.53 37.32
C LEU A 15 1.94 -6.13 38.59
N HIS A 16 1.80 -7.45 38.62
CA HIS A 16 1.43 -8.16 39.83
C HIS A 16 2.57 -8.13 40.86
N PRO A 17 2.30 -8.03 42.18
CA PRO A 17 3.32 -7.97 43.21
C PRO A 17 4.32 -9.14 43.22
N SER A 18 3.93 -10.31 42.76
CA SER A 18 4.82 -11.46 42.62
C SER A 18 5.98 -11.25 41.65
N LYS A 19 5.81 -10.31 40.73
CA LYS A 19 6.85 -9.96 39.71
C LYS A 19 7.76 -8.81 40.16
N ALA A 20 7.64 -8.35 41.40
CA ALA A 20 8.41 -7.21 41.92
C ALA A 20 9.94 -7.45 41.93
N ASN A 21 10.40 -8.70 41.99
CA ASN A 21 11.82 -9.03 41.96
C ASN A 21 12.49 -8.87 40.58
N CYS A 22 11.71 -8.99 39.49
CA CYS A 22 12.20 -8.88 38.12
C CYS A 22 11.27 -7.96 37.30
N PRO A 23 11.20 -6.66 37.62
CA PRO A 23 10.24 -5.75 37.00
C PRO A 23 10.47 -5.54 35.51
N SER A 24 11.73 -5.55 35.06
CA SER A 24 12.07 -5.41 33.62
C SER A 24 11.51 -6.56 32.79
N ASP A 25 11.70 -7.79 33.22
CA ASP A 25 11.20 -8.98 32.51
C ASP A 25 9.67 -9.01 32.51
N ALA A 26 9.07 -8.55 33.62
CA ALA A 26 7.63 -8.45 33.72
C ALA A 26 7.04 -7.40 32.76
N ILE A 27 7.68 -6.23 32.62
CA ILE A 27 7.29 -5.19 31.66
C ILE A 27 7.39 -5.73 30.24
N LEU A 28 8.51 -6.36 29.88
CA LEU A 28 8.70 -6.95 28.55
C LEU A 28 7.66 -8.04 28.26
N SER A 29 7.30 -8.86 29.25
CA SER A 29 6.27 -9.88 29.14
C SER A 29 4.89 -9.26 28.83
N GLU A 30 4.53 -8.17 29.51
CA GLU A 30 3.25 -7.48 29.27
C GLU A 30 3.23 -6.78 27.90
N LEU A 31 4.34 -6.13 27.49
CA LEU A 31 4.45 -5.53 26.18
C LEU A 31 4.45 -6.55 25.06
N SER A 32 5.01 -7.74 25.31
CA SER A 32 4.99 -8.84 24.32
C SER A 32 3.58 -9.31 24.00
N SER A 33 2.63 -9.17 24.93
CA SER A 33 1.23 -9.51 24.66
C SER A 33 0.54 -8.59 23.65
N LEU A 34 1.11 -7.41 23.37
CA LEU A 34 0.60 -6.47 22.39
C LEU A 34 1.09 -6.78 20.96
N LEU A 35 2.12 -7.64 20.81
CA LEU A 35 2.68 -7.94 19.50
C LEU A 35 1.70 -8.69 18.60
N PHE A 36 1.68 -8.32 17.34
CA PHE A 36 0.82 -8.90 16.28
C PHE A 36 -0.68 -8.85 16.59
N THR A 37 -1.08 -7.90 17.44
CA THR A 37 -2.49 -7.58 17.69
C THR A 37 -2.77 -6.16 17.25
N TYR A 38 -3.96 -5.93 16.68
CA TYR A 38 -4.43 -4.59 16.39
C TYR A 38 -4.78 -3.87 17.70
N ASN A 39 -4.37 -2.63 17.80
CA ASN A 39 -4.66 -1.80 18.97
C ASN A 39 -5.29 -0.49 18.53
N GLU A 40 -6.55 -0.29 18.90
CA GLU A 40 -7.32 0.91 18.56
C GLU A 40 -6.66 2.20 19.05
N THR A 41 -6.03 2.16 20.24
CA THR A 41 -5.38 3.34 20.84
C THR A 41 -4.21 3.82 19.99
N PHE A 42 -3.48 2.92 19.34
CA PHE A 42 -2.35 3.23 18.48
C PHE A 42 -2.75 3.30 16.99
N GLY A 43 -3.94 2.81 16.65
CA GLY A 43 -4.45 2.79 15.29
C GLY A 43 -3.66 1.87 14.37
N GLY A 44 -3.19 0.73 14.86
CA GLY A 44 -2.42 -0.22 14.07
C GLY A 44 -2.01 -1.47 14.81
N VAL A 45 -1.41 -2.41 14.08
CA VAL A 45 -0.84 -3.66 14.62
C VAL A 45 0.56 -3.40 15.14
N VAL A 46 0.82 -3.71 16.40
CA VAL A 46 2.15 -3.53 17.01
C VAL A 46 3.11 -4.61 16.53
N LEU A 47 4.17 -4.24 15.84
CA LEU A 47 5.19 -5.17 15.33
C LEU A 47 6.43 -5.24 16.21
N ALA A 48 6.82 -4.12 16.80
CA ALA A 48 7.99 -4.04 17.67
C ALA A 48 7.80 -2.92 18.69
N TYR A 49 8.53 -3.01 19.79
CA TYR A 49 8.56 -1.98 20.82
C TYR A 49 9.98 -1.79 21.37
N ASP A 50 10.28 -0.56 21.78
CA ASP A 50 11.50 -0.18 22.49
C ASP A 50 11.11 0.61 23.74
N PRO A 51 11.06 -0.04 24.93
CA PRO A 51 10.61 0.60 26.15
C PRO A 51 11.72 1.38 26.85
N SER A 52 11.42 2.59 27.29
CA SER A 52 12.26 3.43 28.12
C SER A 52 11.56 3.71 29.45
N ILE A 53 12.09 3.15 30.55
CA ILE A 53 11.54 3.35 31.89
C ILE A 53 11.93 4.74 32.35
N ARG A 54 10.95 5.62 32.57
CA ARG A 54 11.17 7.02 32.95
C ARG A 54 11.45 7.20 34.43
N SER A 55 10.99 6.30 35.27
CA SER A 55 11.07 6.44 36.73
C SER A 55 11.28 5.07 37.38
N ASN A 56 12.14 5.03 38.38
CA ASN A 56 12.31 3.85 39.23
C ASN A 56 11.18 3.72 40.28
N LEU A 57 10.16 4.59 40.22
CA LEU A 57 9.04 4.59 41.11
C LEU A 57 7.85 3.92 40.46
N ALA A 58 7.29 2.94 41.15
CA ALA A 58 6.01 2.31 40.83
C ALA A 58 4.94 2.85 41.74
N LYS A 59 3.75 3.13 41.19
CA LYS A 59 2.59 3.55 42.00
C LYS A 59 1.76 2.32 42.35
N ILE A 60 1.53 2.11 43.64
CA ILE A 60 0.57 1.08 44.09
C ILE A 60 -0.84 1.54 43.70
N VAL A 61 -1.55 0.72 42.97
CA VAL A 61 -2.93 0.98 42.57
C VAL A 61 -3.86 0.36 43.61
N PRO A 62 -4.68 1.16 44.33
CA PRO A 62 -5.63 0.63 45.27
C PRO A 62 -6.77 -0.09 44.54
N GLY A 63 -7.17 -1.25 45.04
CA GLY A 63 -8.27 -2.02 44.46
C GLY A 63 -8.30 -3.46 44.94
N THR A 64 -9.26 -4.22 44.44
CA THR A 64 -9.46 -5.64 44.82
C THR A 64 -8.26 -6.50 44.37
N PHE A 65 -7.58 -6.08 43.28
CA PHE A 65 -6.36 -6.71 42.78
C PHE A 65 -5.19 -5.73 42.92
N PRO A 66 -4.34 -5.89 43.94
CA PRO A 66 -3.20 -5.02 44.14
C PRO A 66 -2.19 -5.16 42.98
N CYS A 67 -1.89 -4.06 42.32
CA CYS A 67 -0.93 -4.00 41.23
C CYS A 67 0.02 -2.83 41.41
N PHE A 68 1.18 -2.92 40.80
CA PHE A 68 2.10 -1.78 40.63
C PHE A 68 1.92 -1.16 39.23
N GLY A 69 1.55 0.10 39.17
CA GLY A 69 1.54 0.87 37.92
C GLY A 69 2.92 1.47 37.67
N VAL A 70 3.57 1.04 36.60
CA VAL A 70 4.87 1.55 36.15
C VAL A 70 4.65 2.42 34.92
N GLN A 71 5.10 3.68 34.98
CA GLN A 71 5.05 4.58 33.83
C GLN A 71 6.29 4.39 32.97
N LEU A 72 6.09 4.17 31.69
CA LEU A 72 7.16 4.04 30.70
C LEU A 72 6.82 4.81 29.43
N LYS A 73 7.86 5.17 28.70
CA LYS A 73 7.77 5.65 27.31
C LYS A 73 8.23 4.55 26.41
N ALA A 74 7.45 4.21 25.39
CA ALA A 74 7.83 3.21 24.42
C ALA A 74 7.79 3.81 23.02
N LYS A 75 8.77 3.46 22.20
CA LYS A 75 8.68 3.62 20.76
C LYS A 75 8.08 2.34 20.20
N LEU A 76 7.05 2.49 19.41
CA LEU A 76 6.31 1.39 18.79
C LEU A 76 6.47 1.46 17.29
N LEU A 77 6.71 0.31 16.66
CA LEU A 77 6.59 0.13 15.21
C LEU A 77 5.21 -0.46 14.93
N LEU A 78 4.41 0.27 14.19
CA LEU A 78 3.03 -0.09 13.87
C LEU A 78 2.89 -0.45 12.40
N PHE A 79 2.04 -1.42 12.12
CA PHE A 79 1.56 -1.72 10.77
C PHE A 79 0.11 -1.28 10.64
N ASN A 80 -0.12 -0.31 9.75
CA ASN A 80 -1.42 0.29 9.48
C ASN A 80 -1.60 0.48 7.97
N PRO A 81 -2.04 -0.57 7.26
CA PRO A 81 -2.29 -0.48 5.83
C PRO A 81 -3.56 0.32 5.56
N LYS A 82 -3.41 1.46 4.88
CA LYS A 82 -4.54 2.32 4.46
C LYS A 82 -4.95 1.99 3.03
N PRO A 83 -6.21 2.23 2.64
CA PRO A 83 -6.65 2.14 1.25
C PRO A 83 -5.71 2.92 0.30
N ASP A 84 -5.57 2.44 -0.92
CA ASP A 84 -4.69 2.96 -1.97
C ASP A 84 -3.17 2.86 -1.72
N MET A 85 -2.75 2.33 -0.57
CA MET A 85 -1.34 2.02 -0.35
C MET A 85 -0.89 0.83 -1.18
N VAL A 86 0.35 0.91 -1.66
CA VAL A 86 1.00 -0.20 -2.38
C VAL A 86 1.77 -1.04 -1.38
N LEU A 87 1.41 -2.32 -1.29
CA LEU A 87 2.08 -3.31 -0.44
C LEU A 87 2.70 -4.43 -1.27
N GLU A 88 3.63 -5.14 -0.65
CA GLU A 88 4.23 -6.34 -1.18
C GLU A 88 3.95 -7.53 -0.24
N GLY A 89 3.57 -8.66 -0.83
CA GLY A 89 3.32 -9.89 -0.11
C GLY A 89 3.83 -11.10 -0.88
N GLU A 90 4.14 -12.17 -0.17
CA GLU A 90 4.51 -13.44 -0.76
C GLU A 90 3.26 -14.23 -1.15
N VAL A 91 3.18 -14.69 -2.39
CA VAL A 91 2.05 -15.50 -2.88
C VAL A 91 2.15 -16.90 -2.28
N VAL A 92 1.15 -17.29 -1.50
CA VAL A 92 1.08 -18.61 -0.86
C VAL A 92 0.17 -19.58 -1.62
N LYS A 93 -0.88 -19.07 -2.27
CA LYS A 93 -1.81 -19.90 -3.02
C LYS A 93 -2.41 -19.13 -4.20
N LEU A 94 -2.56 -19.82 -5.31
CA LEU A 94 -3.29 -19.34 -6.48
C LEU A 94 -4.52 -20.20 -6.67
N THR A 95 -5.61 -19.59 -7.11
CA THR A 95 -6.83 -20.27 -7.53
C THR A 95 -7.32 -19.63 -8.83
N PRO A 96 -8.25 -20.23 -9.57
CA PRO A 96 -8.81 -19.61 -10.78
C PRO A 96 -9.45 -18.24 -10.54
N ASN A 97 -9.96 -18.00 -9.33
CA ASN A 97 -10.77 -16.82 -8.99
C ASN A 97 -10.11 -15.90 -7.93
N SER A 98 -8.91 -16.23 -7.43
CA SER A 98 -8.25 -15.41 -6.41
C SER A 98 -6.76 -15.70 -6.29
N ILE A 99 -6.04 -14.69 -5.80
CA ILE A 99 -4.63 -14.79 -5.43
C ILE A 99 -4.54 -14.56 -3.91
N HIS A 100 -3.92 -15.51 -3.21
CA HIS A 100 -3.68 -15.40 -1.77
C HIS A 100 -2.21 -15.11 -1.52
N ALA A 101 -1.94 -14.06 -0.75
CA ALA A 101 -0.60 -13.66 -0.37
C ALA A 101 -0.51 -13.42 1.14
N VAL A 102 0.70 -13.38 1.67
CA VAL A 102 0.99 -13.03 3.06
C VAL A 102 1.91 -11.82 3.09
N VAL A 103 1.50 -10.80 3.83
CA VAL A 103 2.25 -9.56 4.01
C VAL A 103 2.99 -9.60 5.34
N LEU A 104 4.28 -9.25 5.34
CA LEU A 104 5.17 -9.25 6.51
C LEU A 104 5.19 -10.57 7.31
N GLY A 105 4.74 -11.67 6.70
CA GLY A 105 4.75 -13.00 7.31
C GLY A 105 3.58 -13.29 8.28
N PHE A 106 2.67 -12.34 8.53
CA PHE A 106 1.56 -12.53 9.47
C PHE A 106 0.19 -12.09 8.95
N SER A 107 0.11 -11.05 8.12
CA SER A 107 -1.16 -10.53 7.61
C SER A 107 -1.55 -11.22 6.31
N SER A 108 -2.74 -11.81 6.26
CA SER A 108 -3.25 -12.44 5.03
C SER A 108 -3.76 -11.39 4.05
N ALA A 109 -3.50 -11.58 2.77
CA ALA A 109 -4.01 -10.74 1.70
C ALA A 109 -4.69 -11.59 0.64
N VAL A 110 -5.86 -11.16 0.18
CA VAL A 110 -6.60 -11.81 -0.91
C VAL A 110 -6.93 -10.79 -1.99
N ILE A 111 -6.66 -11.17 -3.23
CA ILE A 111 -7.07 -10.43 -4.42
C ILE A 111 -8.10 -11.28 -5.13
N ALA A 112 -9.35 -10.81 -5.20
CA ALA A 112 -10.45 -11.47 -5.88
C ALA A 112 -10.33 -11.31 -7.41
N ASP A 113 -11.06 -12.14 -8.16
CA ASP A 113 -11.04 -12.13 -9.64
C ASP A 113 -11.40 -10.75 -10.22
N ASP A 114 -12.39 -10.08 -9.66
CA ASP A 114 -12.83 -8.74 -10.06
C ASP A 114 -11.73 -7.67 -9.86
N ASP A 115 -10.80 -7.91 -8.93
CA ASP A 115 -9.68 -7.04 -8.63
C ASP A 115 -8.38 -7.44 -9.37
N ILE A 116 -8.45 -8.45 -10.25
CA ILE A 116 -7.34 -8.89 -11.10
C ILE A 116 -7.54 -8.31 -12.51
N ARG A 117 -6.52 -7.62 -13.05
CA ARG A 117 -6.58 -7.08 -14.43
C ARG A 117 -6.84 -8.19 -15.45
N ASP A 118 -7.66 -7.92 -16.45
CA ASP A 118 -7.99 -8.84 -17.56
C ASP A 118 -6.79 -9.37 -18.33
N GLU A 119 -5.66 -8.69 -18.24
CA GLU A 119 -4.41 -9.14 -18.86
C GLU A 119 -3.85 -10.41 -18.22
N PHE A 120 -4.11 -10.64 -16.93
CA PHE A 120 -3.66 -11.85 -16.24
C PHE A 120 -4.64 -13.00 -16.46
N LYS A 121 -4.12 -14.11 -16.99
CA LYS A 121 -4.90 -15.34 -17.16
C LYS A 121 -4.32 -16.44 -16.32
N HIS A 122 -5.18 -17.07 -15.55
CA HIS A 122 -4.89 -18.29 -14.82
C HIS A 122 -4.58 -19.43 -15.78
N LYS A 123 -3.52 -20.19 -15.51
CA LYS A 123 -3.08 -21.37 -16.26
C LYS A 123 -2.49 -22.39 -15.30
N VAL A 124 -2.73 -23.65 -15.59
CA VAL A 124 -2.05 -24.76 -14.94
C VAL A 124 -0.91 -25.23 -15.85
N LYS A 125 0.32 -25.21 -15.37
CA LYS A 125 1.49 -25.64 -16.12
C LYS A 125 2.32 -26.60 -15.29
N GLY A 126 2.38 -27.88 -15.72
CA GLY A 126 3.14 -28.92 -15.01
C GLY A 126 2.61 -29.22 -13.60
N GLY A 127 1.30 -29.02 -13.35
CA GLY A 127 0.69 -29.21 -12.03
C GLY A 127 0.77 -27.96 -11.13
N GLU A 128 1.46 -26.89 -11.56
CA GLU A 128 1.52 -25.62 -10.83
C GLU A 128 0.54 -24.61 -11.42
N GLU A 129 -0.17 -23.92 -10.54
CA GLU A 129 -1.03 -22.80 -10.92
C GLU A 129 -0.19 -21.53 -11.10
N VAL A 130 -0.46 -20.78 -12.17
CA VAL A 130 0.28 -19.58 -12.54
C VAL A 130 -0.66 -18.57 -13.18
N TYR A 131 -0.59 -17.30 -12.81
CA TYR A 131 -1.15 -16.20 -13.58
C TYR A 131 -0.10 -15.66 -14.54
N VAL A 132 -0.47 -15.51 -15.81
CA VAL A 132 0.44 -15.03 -16.88
C VAL A 132 -0.21 -13.86 -17.58
N SER A 133 0.52 -12.75 -17.71
CA SER A 133 0.06 -11.60 -18.50
C SER A 133 0.00 -11.95 -19.98
N ARG A 134 -1.05 -11.48 -20.65
CA ARG A 134 -1.23 -11.61 -22.11
C ARG A 134 -0.29 -10.68 -22.89
N THR A 135 -0.08 -9.48 -22.36
CA THR A 135 0.80 -8.46 -22.96
C THR A 135 2.26 -8.82 -22.78
N HIS A 136 2.65 -9.27 -21.58
CA HIS A 136 4.03 -9.56 -21.22
C HIS A 136 4.20 -11.01 -20.75
N ARG A 137 4.50 -11.94 -21.64
CA ARG A 137 4.66 -13.37 -21.31
C ARG A 137 5.69 -13.67 -20.20
N LYS A 138 6.62 -12.75 -19.94
CA LYS A 138 7.59 -12.86 -18.85
C LYS A 138 7.01 -12.41 -17.50
N HIS A 139 5.93 -11.60 -17.50
CA HIS A 139 5.23 -11.18 -16.29
C HIS A 139 4.32 -12.32 -15.81
N LYS A 140 4.79 -13.04 -14.80
CA LYS A 140 4.14 -14.21 -14.22
C LYS A 140 4.06 -14.08 -12.73
N ILE A 141 2.93 -14.47 -12.18
CA ILE A 141 2.67 -14.57 -10.74
C ILE A 141 2.61 -16.06 -10.40
N LYS A 142 3.47 -16.52 -9.51
CA LYS A 142 3.59 -17.91 -9.07
C LYS A 142 3.57 -17.98 -7.56
N VAL A 143 3.26 -19.14 -7.00
CA VAL A 143 3.46 -19.42 -5.58
C VAL A 143 4.93 -19.20 -5.21
N GLY A 144 5.18 -18.54 -4.05
CA GLY A 144 6.49 -18.13 -3.58
C GLY A 144 7.07 -16.88 -4.25
N ALA A 145 6.34 -16.23 -5.15
CA ALA A 145 6.76 -14.96 -5.74
C ALA A 145 6.25 -13.77 -4.91
N ILE A 146 7.02 -12.70 -4.89
CA ILE A 146 6.56 -11.43 -4.30
C ILE A 146 5.60 -10.74 -5.25
N LEU A 147 4.43 -10.43 -4.75
CA LEU A 147 3.36 -9.74 -5.43
C LEU A 147 3.24 -8.31 -4.89
N ARG A 148 3.26 -7.33 -5.78
CA ARG A 148 2.98 -5.92 -5.45
C ARG A 148 1.53 -5.63 -5.80
N PHE A 149 0.74 -5.13 -4.85
CA PHE A 149 -0.68 -4.86 -5.02
C PHE A 149 -1.09 -3.61 -4.25
N THR A 150 -2.25 -3.05 -4.59
CA THR A 150 -2.83 -1.90 -3.89
C THR A 150 -3.82 -2.40 -2.85
N VAL A 151 -3.80 -1.82 -1.66
CA VAL A 151 -4.77 -2.11 -0.59
C VAL A 151 -6.13 -1.52 -0.96
N LYS A 152 -7.18 -2.32 -0.89
CA LYS A 152 -8.58 -1.91 -1.05
C LYS A 152 -9.24 -1.67 0.31
N SER A 153 -9.07 -2.61 1.23
CA SER A 153 -9.53 -2.52 2.60
C SER A 153 -8.68 -3.39 3.52
N PHE A 154 -8.70 -3.06 4.80
CA PHE A 154 -8.05 -3.83 5.85
C PHE A 154 -9.09 -4.16 6.93
N ASP A 155 -9.17 -5.42 7.30
CA ASP A 155 -9.98 -5.92 8.41
C ASP A 155 -9.08 -6.08 9.63
N GLU A 156 -9.32 -5.27 10.64
CA GLU A 156 -8.50 -5.13 11.84
C GLU A 156 -8.64 -6.31 12.79
N GLU A 157 -9.81 -6.97 12.80
CA GLU A 157 -10.10 -8.08 13.72
C GLU A 157 -9.35 -9.36 13.32
N ILE A 158 -9.32 -9.66 12.03
CA ILE A 158 -8.69 -10.87 11.49
C ILE A 158 -7.36 -10.59 10.78
N LEU A 159 -6.88 -9.35 10.80
CA LEU A 159 -5.66 -8.88 10.14
C LEU A 159 -5.62 -9.25 8.66
N HIS A 160 -6.76 -9.06 7.98
CA HIS A 160 -6.95 -9.45 6.59
C HIS A 160 -6.98 -8.23 5.67
N ILE A 161 -6.24 -8.32 4.57
CA ILE A 161 -6.14 -7.27 3.54
C ILE A 161 -6.89 -7.73 2.30
N SER A 162 -7.83 -6.93 1.83
CA SER A 162 -8.36 -7.06 0.48
C SER A 162 -7.48 -6.21 -0.45
N GLY A 163 -6.86 -6.87 -1.43
CA GLY A 163 -5.95 -6.24 -2.37
C GLY A 163 -6.53 -6.11 -3.77
N SER A 164 -5.93 -5.25 -4.59
CA SER A 164 -6.27 -5.07 -6.00
C SER A 164 -5.03 -5.02 -6.89
N LEU A 165 -5.13 -5.64 -8.07
CA LEU A 165 -4.14 -5.58 -9.15
C LEU A 165 -4.60 -4.72 -10.33
N LEU A 166 -5.61 -3.87 -10.16
CA LEU A 166 -6.12 -3.01 -11.23
C LEU A 166 -5.13 -1.88 -11.58
N ALA A 167 -4.40 -1.38 -10.60
CA ALA A 167 -3.42 -0.33 -10.81
C ALA A 167 -2.24 -0.78 -11.70
N PRO A 168 -1.68 0.10 -12.56
CA PRO A 168 -0.64 -0.27 -13.54
C PRO A 168 0.67 -0.77 -12.90
N HIS A 169 1.00 -0.29 -11.70
CA HIS A 169 2.24 -0.65 -11.00
C HIS A 169 2.10 -1.88 -10.09
N THR A 170 1.11 -2.74 -10.36
CA THR A 170 0.84 -3.94 -9.58
C THR A 170 1.15 -5.21 -10.36
N GLY A 171 1.41 -6.30 -9.66
CA GLY A 171 1.78 -7.59 -10.24
C GLY A 171 3.04 -8.18 -9.63
N GLY A 172 3.72 -9.06 -10.33
CA GLY A 172 4.97 -9.68 -9.85
C GLY A 172 6.09 -8.65 -9.66
N ALA A 173 6.51 -8.38 -8.40
CA ALA A 173 7.47 -7.35 -8.04
C ALA A 173 8.78 -7.46 -8.83
N ARG A 174 9.31 -8.68 -8.96
CA ARG A 174 10.56 -8.94 -9.69
C ARG A 174 10.52 -8.53 -11.17
N TRP A 175 9.35 -8.60 -11.79
CA TRP A 175 9.16 -8.16 -13.18
C TRP A 175 9.02 -6.65 -13.24
N LEU A 176 8.24 -6.07 -12.32
CA LEU A 176 8.04 -4.62 -12.23
C LEU A 176 9.36 -3.87 -12.03
N ASP A 177 10.19 -4.31 -11.10
CA ASP A 177 11.49 -3.67 -10.81
C ASP A 177 12.44 -3.67 -12.03
N LYS A 178 12.37 -4.70 -12.87
CA LYS A 178 13.18 -4.79 -14.09
C LYS A 178 12.67 -3.93 -15.23
N ASN A 179 11.41 -3.56 -15.25
CA ASN A 179 10.77 -2.84 -16.35
C ASN A 179 10.26 -1.45 -15.94
N THR A 180 10.66 -0.96 -14.75
CA THR A 180 10.28 0.37 -14.25
C THR A 180 10.68 1.48 -15.22
N ASP A 181 11.82 1.36 -15.91
CA ASP A 181 12.31 2.35 -16.87
C ASP A 181 11.44 2.44 -18.16
N GLU A 182 10.78 1.37 -18.54
CA GLU A 182 9.87 1.36 -19.69
C GLU A 182 8.56 2.09 -19.38
N TRP A 183 8.02 1.95 -18.16
CA TRP A 183 6.78 2.60 -17.74
C TRP A 183 6.93 4.11 -17.60
N SER A 184 8.05 4.58 -17.07
CA SER A 184 8.34 6.02 -16.96
C SER A 184 8.39 6.71 -18.33
N ARG A 185 8.71 5.98 -19.39
CA ARG A 185 8.73 6.50 -20.77
C ARG A 185 7.35 6.53 -21.41
N VAL A 186 6.45 5.60 -21.07
CA VAL A 186 5.08 5.54 -21.61
C VAL A 186 4.25 6.68 -21.09
N ASP A 187 4.30 6.99 -19.78
CA ASP A 187 3.56 8.11 -19.19
C ASP A 187 4.03 9.46 -19.75
N SER A 188 5.35 9.64 -19.97
CA SER A 188 5.89 10.86 -20.56
C SER A 188 5.48 11.04 -22.03
N THR A 189 5.25 9.96 -22.77
CA THR A 189 4.77 10.02 -24.16
C THR A 189 3.25 10.19 -24.25
N ALA A 190 2.46 9.69 -23.30
CA ALA A 190 1.02 9.93 -23.24
C ALA A 190 0.72 11.39 -22.93
N THR A 191 1.39 11.98 -21.95
CA THR A 191 1.24 13.40 -21.61
C THR A 191 1.64 14.34 -22.75
N LYS A 192 2.70 13.99 -23.54
CA LYS A 192 3.07 14.76 -24.72
C LYS A 192 2.06 14.68 -25.85
N ARG A 193 1.41 13.52 -26.05
CA ARG A 193 0.38 13.38 -27.10
C ARG A 193 -0.88 14.16 -26.79
N ASP A 194 -1.27 14.26 -25.53
CA ASP A 194 -2.44 15.04 -25.11
C ASP A 194 -2.18 16.55 -25.15
N THR A 195 -0.96 17.00 -24.81
CA THR A 195 -0.55 18.40 -24.97
C THR A 195 -0.44 18.80 -26.44
N ASP A 196 0.11 17.93 -27.31
CA ASP A 196 0.17 18.22 -28.74
C ASP A 196 -1.21 18.25 -29.41
N LYS A 197 -2.16 17.42 -28.97
CA LYS A 197 -3.56 17.48 -29.43
C LYS A 197 -4.27 18.75 -28.96
N LEU A 198 -4.02 19.23 -27.74
CA LEU A 198 -4.56 20.48 -27.23
C LEU A 198 -3.99 21.69 -27.96
N LEU A 199 -2.69 21.69 -28.29
CA LEU A 199 -2.03 22.75 -29.06
C LEU A 199 -2.53 22.80 -30.52
N ILE A 200 -2.75 21.65 -31.17
CA ILE A 200 -3.29 21.59 -32.53
C ILE A 200 -4.76 22.08 -32.56
N ASN A 201 -5.55 21.80 -31.56
CA ASN A 201 -6.94 22.28 -31.48
C ASN A 201 -7.05 23.79 -31.22
N VAL A 202 -6.07 24.39 -30.51
CA VAL A 202 -6.06 25.85 -30.27
C VAL A 202 -5.66 26.60 -31.56
N ASP A 203 -4.70 26.11 -32.34
CA ASP A 203 -4.28 26.72 -33.62
C ASP A 203 -5.36 26.61 -34.72
N THR A 204 -6.19 25.55 -34.71
CA THR A 204 -7.27 25.38 -35.69
C THR A 204 -8.48 26.29 -35.40
N SER A 205 -8.70 26.63 -34.14
CA SER A 205 -9.81 27.51 -33.75
C SER A 205 -9.53 29.01 -33.99
N MET A 206 -8.25 29.42 -34.14
CA MET A 206 -7.89 30.80 -34.38
C MET A 206 -7.78 31.16 -35.87
N LYS A 207 -7.87 30.20 -36.80
CA LYS A 207 -7.77 30.45 -38.26
C LYS A 207 -9.13 30.72 -38.96
N ASN A 208 -10.23 30.64 -38.29
CA ASN A 208 -11.58 30.84 -38.90
C ASN A 208 -12.24 32.18 -38.60
N GLY A 209 -11.47 33.21 -38.25
CA GLY A 209 -12.01 34.50 -37.90
C GLY A 209 -11.25 35.70 -38.52
N GLU A 210 -11.06 35.75 -39.83
CA GLU A 210 -10.77 37.02 -40.53
C GLU A 210 -10.89 36.84 -42.05
N GLN A 211 -12.07 36.96 -42.60
CA GLN A 211 -12.28 37.35 -43.98
C GLN A 211 -12.48 38.86 -44.02
N ILE A 212 -11.37 39.57 -44.28
CA ILE A 212 -11.44 41.01 -44.60
C ILE A 212 -11.64 41.12 -46.12
N GLU A 213 -12.81 41.68 -46.48
CA GLU A 213 -13.18 42.07 -47.86
C GLU A 213 -12.15 43.05 -48.43
N LYS A 214 -11.63 42.78 -49.60
CA LYS A 214 -10.80 43.72 -50.42
C LYS A 214 -11.74 44.57 -51.27
N PRO A 215 -11.61 45.93 -51.31
CA PRO A 215 -12.41 46.79 -52.16
C PRO A 215 -12.04 46.66 -53.62
N LYS A 216 -13.06 46.55 -54.51
CA LYS A 216 -12.92 46.55 -55.98
C LYS A 216 -12.43 47.91 -56.49
N LYS A 217 -11.32 47.98 -57.23
CA LYS A 217 -10.84 49.09 -58.02
C LYS A 217 -11.67 49.22 -59.26
N ARG A 218 -12.37 50.34 -59.39
CA ARG A 218 -13.05 50.79 -60.62
C ARG A 218 -12.02 51.16 -61.67
N ARG A 219 -12.11 50.54 -62.84
CA ARG A 219 -11.40 50.90 -64.04
C ARG A 219 -12.19 52.06 -64.74
N ARG A 220 -11.58 53.22 -64.93
CA ARG A 220 -12.02 54.28 -65.84
C ARG A 220 -11.56 53.98 -67.20
N GLU A 221 -12.46 53.85 -68.15
CA GLU A 221 -12.18 54.00 -69.61
C GLU A 221 -12.20 55.49 -69.94
N GLN A 222 -11.28 55.91 -70.74
CA GLN A 222 -11.32 57.13 -71.56
C GLN A 222 -11.03 56.74 -73.03
N SER A 223 -11.95 57.20 -73.83
CA SER A 223 -12.00 57.41 -75.28
C SER A 223 -10.79 57.17 -76.13
#